data_afc273d285f7fdca8b83614a23c3d835
#
_entry.id   afc273d285f7fdca8b83614a23c3d835
#
_cell.length_a   1.000
_cell.length_b   1.000
_cell.length_c   1.000
_cell.angle_alpha   90.00
_cell.angle_beta   90.00
_cell.angle_gamma   90.00
#
_symmetry.space_group_name_H-M   'P 1'
#
loop_
_entity.id
_entity.type
_entity.pdbx_description
1 polymer ?
#
loop_
_entity_poly.entity_id
_entity_poly.type
_entity_poly.pdbx_seq_one_letter_code
_entity_poly.pdbx_strand_id
1 'polypeptide(L)'
;MPPEPPDHHITVHLDRLLEQHDMTLTELADRVGITVVNLSVLKNGRARAIRFSTLAAICQVLGCQPGELLSHQTYPVQRTSPGSDTG
;
A
#
# COMPACT_ATOMS: atom_id res chain seq x y z
N MET A 1 -18.66 -1.60 16.35
CA MET A 1 -18.83 -2.01 14.99
C MET A 1 -17.52 -1.90 14.22
N PRO A 2 -17.09 -2.94 13.60
CA PRO A 2 -15.84 -2.84 12.87
C PRO A 2 -15.98 -1.95 11.65
N PRO A 3 -14.93 -1.26 11.27
CA PRO A 3 -15.00 -0.45 10.06
C PRO A 3 -15.15 -1.35 8.85
N GLU A 4 -15.83 -0.84 7.87
CA GLU A 4 -15.95 -1.56 6.63
C GLU A 4 -14.63 -1.61 5.92
N PRO A 5 -14.29 -2.73 5.29
CA PRO A 5 -13.08 -2.75 4.49
C PRO A 5 -13.27 -1.88 3.26
N PRO A 6 -12.19 -1.26 2.79
CA PRO A 6 -12.28 -0.53 1.52
C PRO A 6 -12.59 -1.51 0.41
N ASP A 7 -13.31 -1.04 -0.58
CA ASP A 7 -13.75 -1.90 -1.67
C ASP A 7 -12.79 -1.92 -2.85
N HIS A 8 -11.58 -1.40 -2.70
CA HIS A 8 -10.62 -1.40 -3.80
C HIS A 8 -9.79 -2.67 -3.88
N HIS A 9 -9.76 -3.45 -2.82
CA HIS A 9 -9.02 -4.72 -2.76
C HIS A 9 -7.52 -4.55 -3.02
N ILE A 10 -6.99 -3.42 -2.61
CA ILE A 10 -5.56 -3.16 -2.67
C ILE A 10 -4.95 -3.56 -1.35
N THR A 11 -3.90 -4.37 -1.40
CA THR A 11 -3.17 -4.77 -0.21
C THR A 11 -1.89 -3.94 -0.12
N VAL A 12 -1.61 -3.44 1.07
CA VAL A 12 -0.42 -2.64 1.31
C VAL A 12 0.57 -3.52 2.07
N HIS A 13 1.75 -3.71 1.51
CA HIS A 13 2.77 -4.59 2.08
C HIS A 13 3.82 -3.81 2.87
N LEU A 14 3.40 -2.73 3.48
CA LEU A 14 4.32 -1.84 4.17
C LEU A 14 4.98 -2.52 5.36
N ASP A 15 4.23 -3.34 6.10
CA ASP A 15 4.78 -4.06 7.24
C ASP A 15 6.00 -4.88 6.85
N ARG A 16 5.89 -5.62 5.76
CA ARG A 16 6.97 -6.48 5.33
C ARG A 16 8.18 -5.67 4.92
N LEU A 17 7.96 -4.57 4.22
CA LEU A 17 9.07 -3.73 3.77
C LEU A 17 9.77 -3.05 4.93
N LEU A 18 9.00 -2.60 5.93
CA LEU A 18 9.59 -2.02 7.13
C LEU A 18 10.43 -3.04 7.87
N GLU A 19 9.93 -4.26 7.95
CA GLU A 19 10.65 -5.33 8.62
C GLU A 19 11.95 -5.65 7.89
N GLN A 20 11.91 -5.70 6.57
CA GLN A 20 13.10 -5.96 5.77
C GLN A 20 14.16 -4.88 5.95
N HIS A 21 13.74 -3.66 6.22
CA HIS A 21 14.67 -2.54 6.39
C HIS A 21 14.94 -2.20 7.84
N ASP A 22 14.39 -3.01 8.76
CA ASP A 22 14.58 -2.79 10.18
C ASP A 22 14.21 -1.37 10.57
N MET A 23 13.08 -0.91 10.06
CA MET A 23 12.64 0.47 10.20
C MET A 23 11.26 0.50 10.84
N THR A 24 11.04 1.49 11.69
CA THR A 24 9.73 1.65 12.32
C THR A 24 8.83 2.53 11.45
N LEU A 25 7.53 2.42 11.71
CA LEU A 25 6.56 3.24 11.02
C LEU A 25 6.80 4.72 11.27
N THR A 26 7.14 5.06 12.52
CA THR A 26 7.43 6.44 12.89
C THR A 26 8.62 6.98 12.13
N GLU A 27 9.64 6.16 11.99
CA GLU A 27 10.85 6.56 11.27
C GLU A 27 10.54 6.79 9.79
N LEU A 28 9.75 5.92 9.20
CA LEU A 28 9.37 6.09 7.80
C LEU A 28 8.52 7.34 7.61
N ALA A 29 7.57 7.59 8.51
CA ALA A 29 6.73 8.78 8.43
C ALA A 29 7.58 10.04 8.47
N ASP A 30 8.58 10.05 9.34
CA ASP A 30 9.47 11.19 9.46
C ASP A 30 10.26 11.41 8.16
N ARG A 31 10.76 10.35 7.57
CA ARG A 31 11.54 10.45 6.34
C ARG A 31 10.70 10.84 5.14
N VAL A 32 9.48 10.39 5.10
CA VAL A 32 8.57 10.71 4.00
C VAL A 32 7.98 12.11 4.16
N GLY A 33 7.88 12.59 5.40
CA GLY A 33 7.34 13.90 5.65
C GLY A 33 5.83 13.93 5.84
N ILE A 34 5.27 12.84 6.33
CA ILE A 34 3.85 12.78 6.66
C ILE A 34 3.71 12.35 8.11
N THR A 35 2.50 12.47 8.63
CA THR A 35 2.25 12.07 10.02
C THR A 35 2.22 10.54 10.11
N VAL A 36 2.59 10.04 11.29
CA VAL A 36 2.52 8.61 11.52
C VAL A 36 1.08 8.11 11.46
N VAL A 37 0.13 8.98 11.80
CA VAL A 37 -1.29 8.61 11.71
C VAL A 37 -1.69 8.36 10.25
N ASN A 38 -1.29 9.26 9.36
CA ASN A 38 -1.60 9.10 7.95
C ASN A 38 -0.93 7.86 7.38
N LEU A 39 0.30 7.61 7.77
CA LEU A 39 1.00 6.43 7.31
C LEU A 39 0.37 5.15 7.86
N SER A 40 -0.12 5.22 9.10
CA SER A 40 -0.81 4.09 9.71
C SER A 40 -2.10 3.75 8.96
N VAL A 41 -2.83 4.78 8.53
CA VAL A 41 -4.04 4.55 7.73
C VAL A 41 -3.70 3.80 6.45
N LEU A 42 -2.61 4.21 5.80
CA LEU A 42 -2.16 3.52 4.59
C LEU A 42 -1.73 2.10 4.91
N LYS A 43 -0.94 1.92 5.95
CA LYS A 43 -0.42 0.62 6.34
C LYS A 43 -1.56 -0.38 6.59
N ASN A 44 -2.63 0.09 7.19
CA ASN A 44 -3.75 -0.78 7.54
C ASN A 44 -4.73 -0.98 6.39
N GLY A 45 -4.41 -0.47 5.21
CA GLY A 45 -5.24 -0.67 4.04
C GLY A 45 -6.51 0.16 4.03
N ARG A 46 -6.58 1.20 4.84
CA ARG A 46 -7.78 2.02 4.95
C ARG A 46 -7.73 3.27 4.07
N ALA A 47 -6.58 3.54 3.48
CA ALA A 47 -6.46 4.71 2.62
C ALA A 47 -7.25 4.47 1.35
N ARG A 48 -7.99 5.47 0.93
CA ARG A 48 -8.74 5.41 -0.32
C ARG A 48 -7.97 6.02 -1.47
N ALA A 49 -6.94 6.76 -1.16
CA ALA A 49 -6.11 7.40 -2.17
C ALA A 49 -4.74 7.66 -1.57
N ILE A 50 -3.77 7.78 -2.44
CA ILE A 50 -2.42 8.14 -2.04
C ILE A 50 -1.89 9.05 -3.13
N ARG A 51 -1.23 10.11 -2.73
CA ARG A 51 -0.59 11.00 -3.69
C ARG A 51 0.61 10.31 -4.30
N PHE A 52 0.81 10.53 -5.57
CA PHE A 52 2.00 9.96 -6.22
C PHE A 52 3.29 10.46 -5.57
N SER A 53 3.30 11.70 -5.08
CA SER A 53 4.49 12.20 -4.40
C SER A 53 4.78 11.42 -3.11
N THR A 54 3.74 11.08 -2.37
CA THR A 54 3.90 10.27 -1.17
C THR A 54 4.35 8.86 -1.52
N LEU A 55 3.71 8.27 -2.53
CA LEU A 55 4.08 6.93 -2.97
C LEU A 55 5.54 6.89 -3.42
N ALA A 56 5.95 7.88 -4.20
CA ALA A 56 7.32 7.94 -4.68
C ALA A 56 8.30 8.08 -3.52
N ALA A 57 7.97 8.90 -2.53
CA ALA A 57 8.84 9.09 -1.37
C ALA A 57 9.01 7.81 -0.58
N ILE A 58 7.91 7.07 -0.39
CA ILE A 58 7.98 5.79 0.32
C ILE A 58 8.87 4.81 -0.45
N CYS A 59 8.66 4.73 -1.75
CA CYS A 59 9.46 3.84 -2.58
C CYS A 59 10.93 4.22 -2.55
N GLN A 60 11.22 5.51 -2.53
CA GLN A 60 12.60 5.96 -2.50
C GLN A 60 13.27 5.62 -1.18
N VAL A 61 12.57 5.84 -0.06
CA VAL A 61 13.13 5.56 1.25
C VAL A 61 13.35 4.07 1.43
N LEU A 62 12.41 3.26 0.98
CA LEU A 62 12.49 1.81 1.14
C LEU A 62 13.20 1.10 0.00
N GLY A 63 13.61 1.85 -1.03
CA GLY A 63 14.30 1.25 -2.16
C GLY A 63 13.48 0.21 -2.88
N CYS A 64 12.18 0.45 -3.02
CA CYS A 64 11.29 -0.52 -3.63
C CYS A 64 10.49 0.11 -4.75
N GLN A 65 9.81 -0.73 -5.51
CA GLN A 65 8.90 -0.29 -6.55
C GLN A 65 7.47 -0.29 -6.03
N PRO A 66 6.57 0.50 -6.62
CA PRO A 66 5.18 0.49 -6.18
C PRO A 66 4.55 -0.91 -6.19
N GLY A 67 4.95 -1.75 -7.13
CA GLY A 67 4.43 -3.12 -7.18
C GLY A 67 4.89 -4.00 -6.04
N GLU A 68 5.93 -3.60 -5.32
CA GLU A 68 6.36 -4.31 -4.13
C GLU A 68 5.61 -3.82 -2.90
N LEU A 69 5.16 -2.59 -2.94
CA LEU A 69 4.45 -1.99 -1.82
C LEU A 69 2.96 -2.27 -1.89
N LEU A 70 2.39 -2.29 -3.09
CA LEU A 70 0.96 -2.44 -3.30
C LEU A 70 0.69 -3.62 -4.22
N SER A 71 -0.40 -4.31 -3.95
CA SER A 71 -0.86 -5.36 -4.85
C SER A 71 -2.37 -5.32 -4.89
N HIS A 72 -2.91 -5.80 -5.98
CA HIS A 72 -4.35 -5.89 -6.15
C HIS A 72 -4.78 -7.34 -5.96
N GLN A 73 -5.76 -7.53 -5.11
CA GLN A 73 -6.23 -8.85 -4.79
C GLN A 73 -7.49 -9.11 -5.59
N THR A 74 -7.45 -10.12 -6.44
CA THR A 74 -8.63 -10.47 -7.21
C THR A 74 -9.35 -11.60 -6.51
N TYR A 75 -10.66 -11.66 -6.71
CA TYR A 75 -11.41 -12.77 -6.23
C TYR A 75 -11.12 -13.99 -7.07
N PRO A 76 -11.18 -15.14 -6.49
CA PRO A 76 -10.96 -16.36 -7.26
C PRO A 76 -12.17 -16.69 -8.06
N VAL A 77 -12.68 -15.89 -8.75
CA VAL A 77 -13.78 -16.14 -9.46
C VAL A 77 -13.55 -16.13 -10.74
N GLN A 78 -13.77 -16.38 -11.16
CA GLN A 78 -13.65 -16.36 -12.16
C GLN A 78 -13.72 -15.72 -13.22
N ARG A 79 -13.53 -15.51 -13.62
CA ARG A 79 -13.62 -14.93 -14.58
C ARG A 79 -12.99 -15.14 -15.54
N THR A 80 -13.08 -15.22 -16.13
CA THR A 80 -12.59 -15.49 -17.06
C THR A 80 -12.13 -14.62 -17.88
N SER A 81 -11.85 -14.33 -18.27
CA SER A 81 -11.43 -13.64 -19.05
C SER A 81 -10.77 -13.14 -19.47
N PRO A 82 -10.46 -13.19 -19.94
CA PRO A 82 -9.52 -12.81 -20.31
C PRO A 82 -9.19 -11.67 -20.81
N GLY A 83 -8.99 -11.61 -20.76
CA GLY A 83 -8.56 -10.71 -21.04
C GLY A 83 -8.65 -9.97 -21.43
N SER A 84 -8.89 -10.02 -21.32
CA SER A 84 -8.83 -9.33 -21.53
C SER A 84 -8.70 -8.49 -21.66
N ASP A 85 -8.54 -8.40 -21.48
CA ASP A 85 -8.33 -7.60 -21.49
C ASP A 85 -8.04 -6.82 -21.73
N THR A 86 -8.03 -6.78 -21.88
CA THR A 86 -7.62 -6.08 -21.93
C THR A 86 -7.53 -5.36 -22.12
N GLY A 87 -7.35 -5.36 -22.13
CA GLY A 87 -7.24 -4.61 -22.10
C GLY A 87 -7.18 -4.01 -22.08
#